data_d9b75c0e2a7849ebe4c706ea2109b2f0
#
_entry.id   d9b75c0e2a7849ebe4c706ea2109b2f0
#
_cell.length_a   1.000
_cell.length_b   1.000
_cell.length_c   1.000
_cell.angle_alpha   90.00
_cell.angle_beta   90.00
_cell.angle_gamma   90.00
#
_symmetry.space_group_name_H-M   'P 1'
#
loop_
_entity.id
_entity.type
_entity.pdbx_description
1 polymer ?
#
loop_
_entity_poly.entity_id
_entity_poly.type
_entity_poly.pdbx_seq_one_letter_code
_entity_poly.pdbx_strand_id
1 'polypeptide(L)'
;MKKIAVIGTGLSALSLVHHLPALDVTFFEKSWRPGGRITTRRHENYIFDHGAHYLKQDHGVIGLNEFLDKINATKTLKGDFCSNIQNQSPIEEKQVIVGQKGIESIPLELHKSLGYPTNFSSKIKKLKNHKQEYYLETDNEEFGPFDFVFCCMPFEQAENLLNSFIDYNNISKPVFDVIWTIMIAFNKRLGSPFQFGYHLSPNISFLMNQNFKHEFFSDECWVINM
;
A
#
# COMPACT_ATOMS: atom_id res chain seq x y z
N MET A 1 -28.34 -4.07 -11.16
CA MET A 1 -27.31 -3.94 -10.10
C MET A 1 -26.63 -2.60 -10.34
N LYS A 2 -26.24 -1.87 -9.28
CA LYS A 2 -25.54 -0.59 -9.46
C LYS A 2 -24.13 -0.84 -9.97
N LYS A 3 -23.73 -0.11 -11.02
CA LYS A 3 -22.39 -0.15 -11.61
C LYS A 3 -21.47 0.83 -10.92
N ILE A 4 -20.33 0.35 -10.43
CA ILE A 4 -19.39 1.13 -9.64
C ILE A 4 -18.02 1.12 -10.29
N ALA A 5 -17.46 2.30 -10.51
CA ALA A 5 -16.05 2.45 -10.84
C ALA A 5 -15.23 2.73 -9.58
N VAL A 6 -14.11 2.05 -9.44
CA VAL A 6 -13.15 2.29 -8.35
C VAL A 6 -11.80 2.67 -8.95
N ILE A 7 -11.35 3.89 -8.71
CA ILE A 7 -10.10 4.41 -9.26
C ILE A 7 -8.98 4.20 -8.23
N GLY A 8 -8.03 3.35 -8.59
CA GLY A 8 -6.95 2.85 -7.75
C GLY A 8 -7.23 1.43 -7.23
N THR A 9 -6.16 0.67 -7.03
CA THR A 9 -6.16 -0.69 -6.47
C THR A 9 -5.19 -0.80 -5.28
N GLY A 10 -5.04 0.29 -4.54
CA GLY A 10 -4.35 0.28 -3.25
C GLY A 10 -5.19 -0.41 -2.17
N LEU A 11 -4.59 -0.64 -1.00
CA LEU A 11 -5.29 -1.34 0.10
C LEU A 11 -6.62 -0.67 0.47
N SER A 12 -6.71 0.66 0.42
CA SER A 12 -7.96 1.39 0.71
C SER A 12 -9.09 1.01 -0.25
N ALA A 13 -8.80 0.93 -1.56
CA ALA A 13 -9.77 0.53 -2.57
C ALA A 13 -10.22 -0.92 -2.38
N LEU A 14 -9.25 -1.82 -2.19
CA LEU A 14 -9.51 -3.24 -2.05
C LEU A 14 -10.27 -3.55 -0.75
N SER A 15 -9.90 -2.90 0.36
CA SER A 15 -10.60 -3.02 1.63
C SER A 15 -12.04 -2.46 1.54
N LEU A 16 -12.22 -1.31 0.88
CA LEU A 16 -13.55 -0.75 0.65
C LEU A 16 -14.44 -1.77 -0.06
N VAL A 17 -13.98 -2.31 -1.18
CA VAL A 17 -14.77 -3.25 -1.99
C VAL A 17 -14.99 -4.57 -1.26
N HIS A 18 -14.04 -5.03 -0.45
CA HIS A 18 -14.20 -6.22 0.40
C HIS A 18 -15.39 -6.09 1.38
N HIS A 19 -15.66 -4.88 1.88
CA HIS A 19 -16.73 -4.62 2.84
C HIS A 19 -18.06 -4.18 2.18
N LEU A 20 -18.07 -3.98 0.86
CA LEU A 20 -19.30 -3.66 0.17
C LEU A 20 -20.14 -4.93 -0.12
N PRO A 21 -21.49 -4.82 -0.13
CA PRO A 21 -22.32 -5.91 -0.59
C PRO A 21 -22.03 -6.21 -2.08
N ALA A 22 -22.48 -7.36 -2.56
CA ALA A 22 -22.29 -7.77 -3.95
C ALA A 22 -22.78 -6.69 -4.93
N LEU A 23 -21.87 -6.06 -5.65
CA LEU A 23 -22.07 -4.96 -6.59
C LEU A 23 -21.39 -5.27 -7.92
N ASP A 24 -21.73 -4.53 -8.95
CA ASP A 24 -21.05 -4.57 -10.26
C ASP A 24 -19.87 -3.58 -10.21
N VAL A 25 -18.71 -4.05 -9.77
CA VAL A 25 -17.51 -3.23 -9.57
C VAL A 25 -16.53 -3.41 -10.72
N THR A 26 -15.99 -2.31 -11.22
CA THR A 26 -14.84 -2.30 -12.14
C THR A 26 -13.74 -1.42 -11.55
N PHE A 27 -12.53 -1.98 -11.41
CA PHE A 27 -11.35 -1.23 -10.99
C PHE A 27 -10.63 -0.60 -12.19
N PHE A 28 -10.01 0.57 -11.92
CA PHE A 28 -9.11 1.27 -12.85
C PHE A 28 -7.79 1.55 -12.15
N GLU A 29 -6.71 1.00 -12.65
CA GLU A 29 -5.39 1.12 -12.06
C GLU A 29 -4.38 1.65 -13.09
N LYS A 30 -3.67 2.73 -12.73
CA LYS A 30 -2.66 3.33 -13.60
C LYS A 30 -1.42 2.46 -13.81
N SER A 31 -1.14 1.59 -12.85
CA SER A 31 -0.02 0.65 -12.89
C SER A 31 -0.42 -0.65 -13.58
N TRP A 32 0.56 -1.47 -13.90
CA TRP A 32 0.33 -2.79 -14.50
C TRP A 32 -0.09 -3.87 -13.46
N ARG A 33 -0.11 -3.54 -12.17
CA ARG A 33 -0.48 -4.43 -11.06
C ARG A 33 -1.11 -3.66 -9.90
N PRO A 34 -1.89 -4.32 -9.01
CA PRO A 34 -2.44 -3.69 -7.84
C PRO A 34 -1.37 -3.43 -6.75
N GLY A 35 -1.71 -2.58 -5.78
CA GLY A 35 -0.91 -2.38 -4.56
C GLY A 35 -0.65 -0.92 -4.18
N GLY A 36 -0.50 -0.02 -5.14
CA GLY A 36 -0.21 1.38 -4.88
C GLY A 36 1.07 1.55 -4.06
N ARG A 37 0.95 2.07 -2.82
CA ARG A 37 2.09 2.29 -1.90
C ARG A 37 2.48 1.06 -1.06
N ILE A 38 1.82 -0.06 -1.26
CA ILE A 38 2.20 -1.36 -0.69
C ILE A 38 2.90 -2.13 -1.79
N THR A 39 4.22 -2.05 -1.81
CA THR A 39 5.00 -2.53 -2.94
C THR A 39 6.33 -3.14 -2.50
N THR A 40 6.73 -4.17 -3.22
CA THR A 40 7.98 -4.90 -3.06
C THR A 40 8.81 -4.75 -4.33
N ARG A 41 10.09 -4.46 -4.20
CA ARG A 41 11.05 -4.53 -5.31
C ARG A 41 11.87 -5.80 -5.19
N ARG A 42 12.01 -6.49 -6.31
CA ARG A 42 12.94 -7.61 -6.45
C ARG A 42 14.06 -7.19 -7.37
N HIS A 43 15.28 -7.46 -6.95
CA HIS A 43 16.48 -7.24 -7.74
C HIS A 43 17.43 -8.41 -7.51
N GLU A 44 17.72 -9.17 -8.56
CA GLU A 44 18.43 -10.44 -8.45
C GLU A 44 17.78 -11.37 -7.41
N ASN A 45 18.53 -11.77 -6.37
CA ASN A 45 18.04 -12.60 -5.28
C ASN A 45 17.47 -11.81 -4.09
N TYR A 46 17.46 -10.48 -4.18
CA TYR A 46 17.06 -9.60 -3.08
C TYR A 46 15.59 -9.18 -3.18
N ILE A 47 14.97 -9.02 -2.02
CA ILE A 47 13.57 -8.61 -1.88
C ILE A 47 13.54 -7.41 -0.92
N PHE A 48 13.00 -6.29 -1.38
CA PHE A 48 12.89 -5.05 -0.62
C PHE A 48 11.43 -4.57 -0.58
N ASP A 49 10.86 -4.53 0.61
CA ASP A 49 9.58 -3.87 0.84
C ASP A 49 9.83 -2.38 1.06
N HIS A 50 9.68 -1.58 0.01
CA HIS A 50 10.11 -0.17 0.00
C HIS A 50 8.97 0.86 0.09
N GLY A 51 7.73 0.40 0.12
CA GLY A 51 6.56 1.23 0.45
C GLY A 51 6.20 1.08 1.92
N ALA A 52 5.01 0.55 2.22
CA ALA A 52 4.71 0.10 3.57
C ALA A 52 5.60 -1.10 3.92
N HIS A 53 6.12 -1.11 5.14
CA HIS A 53 7.03 -2.16 5.58
C HIS A 53 6.31 -3.31 6.26
N TYR A 54 5.24 -3.03 6.97
CA TYR A 54 4.39 -3.98 7.69
C TYR A 54 3.02 -3.36 7.98
N LEU A 55 2.07 -4.19 8.38
CA LEU A 55 0.83 -3.74 8.99
C LEU A 55 0.96 -3.86 10.51
N LYS A 56 0.48 -2.85 11.22
CA LYS A 56 0.34 -2.94 12.67
C LYS A 56 -0.78 -3.92 13.00
N GLN A 57 -0.59 -4.67 14.06
CA GLN A 57 -1.66 -5.44 14.66
C GLN A 57 -2.57 -4.46 15.41
N ASP A 58 -3.43 -3.77 14.68
CA ASP A 58 -4.37 -2.84 15.27
C ASP A 58 -5.71 -3.55 15.47
N HIS A 59 -6.21 -3.49 16.70
CA HIS A 59 -7.48 -4.08 17.06
C HIS A 59 -8.71 -3.34 16.49
N GLY A 60 -8.47 -2.25 15.74
CA GLY A 60 -9.51 -1.38 15.20
C GLY A 60 -10.07 -1.78 13.83
N VAL A 61 -9.36 -2.58 13.03
CA VAL A 61 -9.84 -3.02 11.71
C VAL A 61 -10.44 -4.41 11.82
N ILE A 62 -11.67 -4.46 12.26
CA ILE A 62 -12.42 -5.71 12.47
C ILE A 62 -12.47 -6.50 11.16
N GLY A 63 -11.93 -7.71 11.19
CA GLY A 63 -12.07 -8.74 10.15
C GLY A 63 -11.08 -8.68 9.00
N LEU A 64 -10.38 -7.57 8.71
CA LEU A 64 -9.46 -7.53 7.57
C LEU A 64 -8.22 -8.41 7.81
N ASN A 65 -7.60 -8.34 8.97
CA ASN A 65 -6.41 -9.14 9.27
C ASN A 65 -6.72 -10.64 9.23
N GLU A 66 -7.84 -11.05 9.84
CA GLU A 66 -8.30 -12.45 9.80
C GLU A 66 -8.57 -12.92 8.36
N PHE A 67 -9.14 -12.05 7.54
CA PHE A 67 -9.37 -12.37 6.14
C PHE A 67 -8.05 -12.49 5.36
N LEU A 68 -7.09 -11.58 5.58
CA LEU A 68 -5.78 -11.63 4.93
C LEU A 68 -5.00 -12.89 5.31
N ASP A 69 -5.09 -13.34 6.56
CA ASP A 69 -4.52 -14.62 6.99
C ASP A 69 -5.21 -15.80 6.31
N LYS A 70 -6.54 -15.79 6.25
CA LYS A 70 -7.33 -16.84 5.60
C LYS A 70 -6.99 -17.02 4.12
N ILE A 71 -6.70 -15.94 3.40
CA ILE A 71 -6.27 -16.00 2.00
C ILE A 71 -4.74 -16.18 1.83
N ASN A 72 -4.03 -16.44 2.93
CA ASN A 72 -2.57 -16.63 2.95
C ASN A 72 -1.77 -15.44 2.36
N ALA A 73 -2.27 -14.22 2.54
CA ALA A 73 -1.61 -13.00 2.10
C ALA A 73 -0.55 -12.51 3.09
N THR A 74 -0.70 -12.88 4.36
CA THR A 74 0.12 -12.36 5.47
C THR A 74 0.75 -13.47 6.29
N LYS A 75 1.76 -13.10 7.05
CA LYS A 75 2.32 -13.85 8.18
C LYS A 75 2.65 -12.89 9.31
N THR A 76 2.57 -13.37 10.54
CA THR A 76 2.92 -12.61 11.73
C THR A 76 4.33 -12.96 12.18
N LEU A 77 5.13 -11.94 12.46
CA LEU A 77 6.50 -12.06 12.95
C LEU A 77 6.67 -11.29 14.25
N LYS A 78 7.58 -11.76 15.11
CA LYS A 78 8.03 -11.06 16.30
C LYS A 78 9.49 -10.66 16.10
N GLY A 79 9.81 -9.41 16.36
CA GLY A 79 11.16 -8.90 16.15
C GLY A 79 11.53 -7.80 17.12
N ASP A 80 12.82 -7.62 17.28
CA ASP A 80 13.41 -6.62 18.15
C ASP A 80 13.31 -5.24 17.51
N PHE A 81 12.68 -4.34 18.22
CA PHE A 81 12.39 -2.98 17.83
C PHE A 81 13.19 -1.98 18.66
N CYS A 82 13.75 -0.97 17.99
CA CYS A 82 14.41 0.16 18.63
C CYS A 82 13.64 1.44 18.34
N SER A 83 13.21 2.16 19.37
CA SER A 83 12.48 3.42 19.20
C SER A 83 13.39 4.63 18.98
N ASN A 84 14.61 4.60 19.52
CA ASN A 84 15.60 5.66 19.37
C ASN A 84 17.02 5.16 19.76
N ILE A 85 17.90 5.02 18.77
CA ILE A 85 19.28 4.59 19.02
C ILE A 85 20.10 5.64 19.77
N GLN A 86 19.91 6.93 19.45
CA GLN A 86 20.72 8.01 20.04
C GLN A 86 20.51 8.12 21.55
N ASN A 87 19.31 7.83 22.02
CA ASN A 87 18.94 7.92 23.42
C ASN A 87 19.10 6.57 24.16
N GLN A 88 19.73 5.57 23.53
CA GLN A 88 19.87 4.23 24.10
C GLN A 88 18.53 3.63 24.59
N SER A 89 17.46 3.90 23.85
CA SER A 89 16.15 3.33 24.17
C SER A 89 16.24 1.81 24.24
N PRO A 90 15.55 1.20 25.20
CA PRO A 90 15.57 -0.25 25.32
C PRO A 90 15.03 -0.88 24.03
N ILE A 91 15.59 -2.03 23.69
CA ILE A 91 15.07 -2.87 22.61
C ILE A 91 13.84 -3.61 23.14
N GLU A 92 12.76 -3.55 22.40
CA GLU A 92 11.49 -4.17 22.75
C GLU A 92 11.09 -5.20 21.69
N GLU A 93 10.59 -6.35 22.10
CA GLU A 93 9.97 -7.27 21.14
C GLU A 93 8.63 -6.69 20.68
N LYS A 94 8.44 -6.59 19.38
CA LYS A 94 7.15 -6.19 18.78
C LYS A 94 6.67 -7.19 17.76
N GLN A 95 5.37 -7.36 17.74
CA GLN A 95 4.69 -8.17 16.74
C GLN A 95 4.25 -7.31 15.55
N VAL A 96 4.53 -7.79 14.35
CA VAL A 96 4.17 -7.13 13.08
C VAL A 96 3.57 -8.12 12.10
N ILE A 97 2.66 -7.64 11.26
CA ILE A 97 2.07 -8.42 10.18
C ILE A 97 2.77 -8.02 8.89
N VAL A 98 3.36 -8.97 8.21
CA VAL A 98 4.07 -8.77 6.94
C VAL A 98 3.43 -9.58 5.81
N GLY A 99 3.71 -9.22 4.57
CA GLY A 99 3.26 -10.01 3.44
C GLY A 99 3.97 -11.36 3.34
N GLN A 100 3.26 -12.40 2.92
CA GLN A 100 3.77 -13.77 2.87
C GLN A 100 5.04 -13.91 1.99
N LYS A 101 5.07 -13.25 0.83
CA LYS A 101 6.19 -13.26 -0.12
C LYS A 101 6.75 -11.86 -0.42
N GLY A 102 6.58 -10.92 0.50
CA GLY A 102 6.79 -9.50 0.37
C GLY A 102 5.48 -8.76 0.65
N ILE A 103 5.58 -7.51 1.06
CA ILE A 103 4.40 -6.73 1.47
C ILE A 103 3.34 -6.63 0.35
N GLU A 104 3.76 -6.70 -0.91
CA GLU A 104 2.87 -6.71 -2.07
C GLU A 104 1.93 -7.91 -2.14
N SER A 105 2.23 -9.01 -1.42
CA SER A 105 1.31 -10.17 -1.35
C SER A 105 -0.06 -9.77 -0.83
N ILE A 106 -0.12 -8.77 0.05
CA ILE A 106 -1.37 -8.31 0.67
C ILE A 106 -2.34 -7.80 -0.39
N PRO A 107 -2.04 -6.73 -1.14
CA PRO A 107 -2.96 -6.25 -2.17
C PRO A 107 -3.13 -7.23 -3.34
N LEU A 108 -2.13 -8.03 -3.68
CA LEU A 108 -2.23 -9.02 -4.76
C LEU A 108 -3.25 -10.11 -4.44
N GLU A 109 -3.14 -10.76 -3.28
CA GLU A 109 -4.05 -11.83 -2.90
C GLU A 109 -5.45 -11.30 -2.56
N LEU A 110 -5.55 -10.11 -1.96
CA LEU A 110 -6.83 -9.46 -1.73
C LEU A 110 -7.54 -9.14 -3.05
N HIS A 111 -6.85 -8.53 -4.01
CA HIS A 111 -7.40 -8.25 -5.34
C HIS A 111 -7.87 -9.52 -6.04
N LYS A 112 -7.05 -10.57 -6.01
CA LYS A 112 -7.38 -11.87 -6.59
C LYS A 112 -8.61 -12.50 -5.94
N SER A 113 -8.73 -12.41 -4.61
CA SER A 113 -9.87 -12.98 -3.87
C SER A 113 -11.18 -12.25 -4.16
N LEU A 114 -11.12 -10.95 -4.45
CA LEU A 114 -12.29 -10.16 -4.83
C LEU A 114 -12.81 -10.53 -6.22
N GLY A 115 -11.94 -10.85 -7.18
CA GLY A 115 -12.31 -11.36 -8.50
C GLY A 115 -13.01 -10.37 -9.43
N TYR A 116 -13.00 -9.07 -9.13
CA TYR A 116 -13.64 -8.06 -9.97
C TYR A 116 -12.78 -7.65 -11.18
N PRO A 117 -13.41 -7.28 -12.31
CA PRO A 117 -12.72 -6.76 -13.48
C PRO A 117 -11.80 -5.58 -13.13
N THR A 118 -10.61 -5.54 -13.74
CA THR A 118 -9.64 -4.47 -13.53
C THR A 118 -9.01 -4.05 -14.85
N ASN A 119 -9.12 -2.77 -15.17
CA ASN A 119 -8.40 -2.14 -16.26
C ASN A 119 -7.04 -1.65 -15.71
N PHE A 120 -5.99 -2.45 -15.93
CA PHE A 120 -4.62 -2.07 -15.60
C PHE A 120 -4.02 -1.14 -16.65
N SER A 121 -2.93 -0.44 -16.29
CA SER A 121 -2.30 0.57 -17.15
C SER A 121 -3.26 1.65 -17.65
N SER A 122 -4.34 1.88 -16.90
CA SER A 122 -5.45 2.76 -17.25
C SER A 122 -5.50 3.96 -16.29
N LYS A 123 -4.68 4.97 -16.58
CA LYS A 123 -4.67 6.22 -15.82
C LYS A 123 -5.88 7.07 -16.20
N ILE A 124 -6.82 7.20 -15.28
CA ILE A 124 -7.97 8.09 -15.45
C ILE A 124 -7.48 9.54 -15.43
N LYS A 125 -7.82 10.28 -16.50
CA LYS A 125 -7.44 11.69 -16.72
C LYS A 125 -8.62 12.64 -16.46
N LYS A 126 -9.83 12.16 -16.72
CA LYS A 126 -11.03 12.99 -16.61
C LYS A 126 -12.21 12.17 -16.10
N LEU A 127 -13.02 12.82 -15.28
CA LEU A 127 -14.32 12.35 -14.84
C LEU A 127 -15.37 13.25 -15.47
N LYS A 128 -16.41 12.66 -16.06
CA LYS A 128 -17.56 13.37 -16.59
C LYS A 128 -18.83 12.92 -15.88
N ASN A 129 -19.77 13.82 -15.75
CA ASN A 129 -21.14 13.49 -15.33
C ASN A 129 -22.10 13.94 -16.42
N HIS A 130 -22.95 13.02 -16.88
CA HIS A 130 -24.03 13.31 -17.80
C HIS A 130 -25.28 12.64 -17.29
N LYS A 131 -26.34 13.43 -16.99
CA LYS A 131 -27.65 12.93 -16.50
C LYS A 131 -27.53 11.96 -15.30
N GLN A 132 -26.67 12.28 -14.34
CA GLN A 132 -26.39 11.46 -13.14
C GLN A 132 -25.64 10.14 -13.40
N GLU A 133 -25.11 9.97 -14.59
CA GLU A 133 -24.22 8.88 -14.94
C GLU A 133 -22.78 9.39 -15.05
N TYR A 134 -21.83 8.58 -14.60
CA TYR A 134 -20.43 8.93 -14.62
C TYR A 134 -19.67 8.20 -15.73
N TYR A 135 -18.77 8.92 -16.37
CA TYR A 135 -17.88 8.40 -17.40
C TYR A 135 -16.43 8.74 -17.05
N LEU A 136 -15.54 7.77 -17.24
CA LEU A 136 -14.11 7.89 -16.98
C LEU A 136 -13.34 7.92 -18.28
N GLU A 137 -12.46 8.90 -18.47
CA GLU A 137 -11.60 8.99 -19.67
C GLU A 137 -10.14 8.71 -19.31
N THR A 138 -9.50 7.90 -20.14
CA THR A 138 -8.05 7.77 -20.28
C THR A 138 -7.58 8.61 -21.48
N ASP A 139 -6.34 8.43 -21.90
CA ASP A 139 -5.85 9.06 -23.14
C ASP A 139 -6.48 8.46 -24.40
N ASN A 140 -6.96 7.21 -24.34
CA ASN A 140 -7.36 6.43 -25.52
C ASN A 140 -8.83 5.97 -25.49
N GLU A 141 -9.45 5.88 -24.32
CA GLU A 141 -10.74 5.23 -24.14
C GLU A 141 -11.62 5.97 -23.13
N GLU A 142 -12.93 5.85 -23.33
CA GLU A 142 -13.96 6.28 -22.38
C GLU A 142 -14.69 5.04 -21.83
N PHE A 143 -14.91 5.00 -20.53
CA PHE A 143 -15.59 3.93 -19.81
C PHE A 143 -16.82 4.45 -19.11
N GLY A 144 -17.89 3.67 -19.10
CA GLY A 144 -19.15 4.02 -18.44
C GLY A 144 -20.36 3.47 -19.21
N PRO A 145 -21.58 3.82 -18.83
CA PRO A 145 -21.90 4.63 -17.66
C PRO A 145 -21.74 3.89 -16.33
N PHE A 146 -21.38 4.64 -15.28
CA PHE A 146 -21.34 4.17 -13.89
C PHE A 146 -22.34 4.96 -13.03
N ASP A 147 -22.97 4.29 -12.07
CA ASP A 147 -23.83 4.94 -11.09
C ASP A 147 -23.02 5.67 -10.00
N PHE A 148 -21.85 5.13 -9.64
CA PHE A 148 -20.95 5.68 -8.61
C PHE A 148 -19.51 5.56 -9.02
N VAL A 149 -18.70 6.49 -8.52
CA VAL A 149 -17.24 6.49 -8.66
C VAL A 149 -16.59 6.66 -7.30
N PHE A 150 -15.73 5.72 -6.90
CA PHE A 150 -14.89 5.84 -5.72
C PHE A 150 -13.46 6.19 -6.13
N CYS A 151 -12.97 7.35 -5.66
CA CYS A 151 -11.59 7.80 -5.85
C CYS A 151 -10.73 7.33 -4.68
N CYS A 152 -10.00 6.24 -4.86
CA CYS A 152 -9.11 5.66 -3.85
C CYS A 152 -7.63 5.91 -4.18
N MET A 153 -7.32 7.15 -4.56
CA MET A 153 -5.98 7.62 -4.89
C MET A 153 -5.50 8.70 -3.89
N PRO A 154 -4.20 9.04 -3.85
CA PRO A 154 -3.71 10.14 -3.03
C PRO A 154 -4.43 11.45 -3.32
N PHE A 155 -4.60 12.28 -2.27
CA PHE A 155 -5.39 13.51 -2.31
C PHE A 155 -5.04 14.40 -3.50
N GLU A 156 -3.77 14.67 -3.74
CA GLU A 156 -3.30 15.54 -4.84
C GLU A 156 -3.74 15.03 -6.22
N GLN A 157 -3.77 13.71 -6.41
CA GLN A 157 -4.25 13.12 -7.66
C GLN A 157 -5.77 13.15 -7.74
N ALA A 158 -6.46 12.93 -6.64
CA ALA A 158 -7.92 13.00 -6.55
C ALA A 158 -8.42 14.43 -6.73
N GLU A 159 -7.76 15.43 -6.12
CA GLU A 159 -8.10 16.84 -6.26
C GLU A 159 -8.12 17.27 -7.72
N ASN A 160 -7.06 16.95 -8.47
CA ASN A 160 -6.99 17.28 -9.89
C ASN A 160 -8.10 16.65 -10.74
N LEU A 161 -8.54 15.43 -10.38
CA LEU A 161 -9.60 14.72 -11.08
C LEU A 161 -11.00 15.22 -10.71
N LEU A 162 -11.17 15.62 -9.45
CA LEU A 162 -12.50 15.93 -8.87
C LEU A 162 -12.78 17.42 -8.71
N ASN A 163 -11.89 18.31 -9.14
CA ASN A 163 -12.01 19.76 -8.95
C ASN A 163 -13.29 20.38 -9.54
N SER A 164 -13.89 19.75 -10.55
CA SER A 164 -15.18 20.18 -11.11
C SER A 164 -16.40 19.63 -10.37
N PHE A 165 -16.23 18.73 -9.41
CA PHE A 165 -17.28 18.07 -8.64
C PHE A 165 -17.28 18.43 -7.16
N ILE A 166 -16.12 18.82 -6.63
CA ILE A 166 -15.93 19.10 -5.19
C ILE A 166 -15.33 20.48 -5.03
N ASP A 167 -15.96 21.29 -4.18
CA ASP A 167 -15.38 22.55 -3.71
C ASP A 167 -14.43 22.27 -2.55
N TYR A 168 -13.14 22.44 -2.79
CA TYR A 168 -12.07 22.21 -1.81
C TYR A 168 -11.77 23.42 -0.90
N ASN A 169 -12.44 24.56 -1.06
CA ASN A 169 -12.14 25.79 -0.32
C ASN A 169 -12.30 25.64 1.20
N ASN A 170 -13.20 24.76 1.64
CA ASN A 170 -13.49 24.49 3.05
C ASN A 170 -12.91 23.15 3.54
N ILE A 171 -12.04 22.51 2.76
CA ILE A 171 -11.43 21.24 3.11
C ILE A 171 -9.96 21.47 3.48
N SER A 172 -9.57 21.07 4.70
CA SER A 172 -8.16 21.08 5.09
C SER A 172 -7.38 20.09 4.23
N LYS A 173 -6.46 20.60 3.41
CA LYS A 173 -5.65 19.77 2.52
C LYS A 173 -4.56 19.06 3.33
N PRO A 174 -4.40 17.73 3.14
CA PRO A 174 -3.31 17.03 3.78
C PRO A 174 -1.96 17.48 3.19
N VAL A 175 -0.98 17.64 4.06
CA VAL A 175 0.42 17.90 3.67
C VAL A 175 1.14 16.56 3.61
N PHE A 176 1.82 16.29 2.51
CA PHE A 176 2.62 15.08 2.32
C PHE A 176 4.10 15.43 2.32
N ASP A 177 4.85 14.76 3.16
CA ASP A 177 6.31 14.83 3.14
C ASP A 177 6.88 13.88 2.10
N VAL A 178 7.99 14.28 1.48
CA VAL A 178 8.75 13.43 0.58
C VAL A 178 9.69 12.56 1.42
N ILE A 179 9.61 11.26 1.23
CA ILE A 179 10.48 10.30 1.90
C ILE A 179 11.39 9.64 0.86
N TRP A 180 12.70 9.75 1.06
CA TRP A 180 13.68 8.98 0.32
C TRP A 180 13.79 7.57 0.90
N THR A 181 13.70 6.58 0.05
CA THR A 181 13.84 5.18 0.45
C THR A 181 15.09 4.58 -0.17
N ILE A 182 16.03 4.19 0.68
CA ILE A 182 17.26 3.51 0.30
C ILE A 182 17.08 2.01 0.50
N MET A 183 17.40 1.24 -0.52
CA MET A 183 17.44 -0.21 -0.50
C MET A 183 18.91 -0.64 -0.64
N ILE A 184 19.43 -1.34 0.35
CA ILE A 184 20.85 -1.69 0.41
C ILE A 184 21.04 -3.17 0.79
N ALA A 185 21.96 -3.83 0.11
CA ALA A 185 22.42 -5.17 0.46
C ALA A 185 23.91 -5.12 0.84
N PHE A 186 24.26 -5.78 1.93
CA PHE A 186 25.64 -5.93 2.40
C PHE A 186 26.06 -7.38 2.19
N ASN A 187 27.26 -7.59 1.69
CA ASN A 187 27.83 -8.92 1.47
C ASN A 187 28.24 -9.67 2.74
N LYS A 188 27.78 -9.20 3.90
CA LYS A 188 28.03 -9.80 5.22
C LYS A 188 26.92 -9.43 6.19
N ARG A 189 26.80 -10.20 7.28
CA ARG A 189 25.94 -9.86 8.41
C ARG A 189 26.57 -8.72 9.22
N LEU A 190 25.76 -7.71 9.55
CA LEU A 190 26.18 -6.56 10.35
C LEU A 190 26.05 -6.80 11.85
N GLY A 191 25.26 -7.82 12.25
CA GLY A 191 25.05 -8.14 13.67
C GLY A 191 24.22 -7.09 14.41
N SER A 192 23.26 -6.45 13.74
CA SER A 192 22.38 -5.49 14.38
C SER A 192 21.60 -6.12 15.53
N PRO A 193 21.52 -5.46 16.70
CA PRO A 193 20.78 -5.97 17.86
C PRO A 193 19.25 -5.84 17.69
N PHE A 194 18.76 -5.21 16.62
CA PHE A 194 17.34 -5.06 16.32
C PHE A 194 17.07 -5.29 14.83
N GLN A 195 15.82 -5.62 14.49
CA GLN A 195 15.38 -5.85 13.14
C GLN A 195 14.71 -4.63 12.50
N PHE A 196 14.12 -3.74 13.30
CA PHE A 196 13.50 -2.52 12.78
C PHE A 196 13.45 -1.41 13.84
N GLY A 197 13.29 -0.16 13.39
CA GLY A 197 13.24 0.97 14.31
C GLY A 197 12.81 2.27 13.66
N TYR A 198 12.42 3.21 14.52
CA TYR A 198 12.01 4.57 14.15
C TYR A 198 12.96 5.60 14.74
N HIS A 199 13.06 6.76 14.06
CA HIS A 199 13.76 7.96 14.56
C HIS A 199 15.18 7.67 15.06
N LEU A 200 15.92 6.88 14.29
CA LEU A 200 17.25 6.44 14.67
C LEU A 200 18.31 7.54 14.56
N SER A 201 18.02 8.57 13.78
CA SER A 201 18.75 9.83 13.68
C SER A 201 17.82 10.91 13.14
N PRO A 202 18.23 12.20 13.13
CA PRO A 202 17.44 13.26 12.52
C PRO A 202 17.11 13.00 11.04
N ASN A 203 17.94 12.22 10.35
CA ASN A 203 17.78 11.95 8.91
C ASN A 203 17.21 10.56 8.61
N ILE A 204 17.03 9.69 9.62
CA ILE A 204 16.48 8.34 9.43
C ILE A 204 15.18 8.22 10.21
N SER A 205 14.08 8.31 9.49
CA SER A 205 12.75 8.20 10.08
C SER A 205 12.37 6.75 10.41
N PHE A 206 12.81 5.81 9.59
CA PHE A 206 12.55 4.38 9.79
C PHE A 206 13.61 3.52 9.09
N LEU A 207 13.91 2.35 9.64
CA LEU A 207 14.64 1.32 8.93
C LEU A 207 14.16 -0.09 9.31
N MET A 208 14.36 -1.04 8.41
CA MET A 208 13.98 -2.43 8.63
C MET A 208 14.88 -3.39 7.88
N ASN A 209 15.36 -4.40 8.61
CA ASN A 209 16.10 -5.53 8.08
C ASN A 209 15.16 -6.43 7.27
N GLN A 210 15.46 -6.65 6.00
CA GLN A 210 14.62 -7.45 5.13
C GLN A 210 14.83 -8.97 5.36
N ASN A 211 15.99 -9.38 5.90
CA ASN A 211 16.23 -10.76 6.28
C ASN A 211 15.32 -11.22 7.43
N PHE A 212 14.79 -10.31 8.21
CA PHE A 212 13.77 -10.58 9.21
C PHE A 212 12.47 -11.12 8.58
N LYS A 213 12.16 -10.67 7.38
CA LYS A 213 10.95 -11.07 6.64
C LYS A 213 11.18 -12.16 5.61
N HIS A 214 12.38 -12.16 5.03
CA HIS A 214 12.76 -13.00 3.90
C HIS A 214 14.08 -13.71 4.21
N GLU A 215 14.20 -14.95 3.76
CA GLU A 215 15.44 -15.70 3.88
C GLU A 215 16.40 -15.31 2.74
N PHE A 216 17.54 -14.75 3.12
CA PHE A 216 18.69 -14.53 2.24
C PHE A 216 19.88 -15.32 2.78
N PHE A 217 20.75 -15.81 1.90
CA PHE A 217 21.83 -16.71 2.31
C PHE A 217 22.85 -16.02 3.21
N SER A 218 23.81 -15.31 2.63
CA SER A 218 24.93 -14.69 3.38
C SER A 218 24.75 -13.20 3.60
N ASP A 219 24.01 -12.57 2.73
CA ASP A 219 23.88 -11.12 2.63
C ASP A 219 22.88 -10.58 3.64
N GLU A 220 23.01 -9.33 4.01
CA GLU A 220 22.06 -8.64 4.87
C GLU A 220 21.46 -7.44 4.15
N CYS A 221 20.13 -7.37 4.10
CA CYS A 221 19.40 -6.38 3.34
C CYS A 221 18.59 -5.45 4.25
N TRP A 222 18.67 -4.17 3.97
CA TRP A 222 17.95 -3.13 4.71
C TRP A 222 17.18 -2.21 3.78
N VAL A 223 16.04 -1.75 4.25
CA VAL A 223 15.30 -0.62 3.71
C VAL A 223 15.35 0.51 4.74
N ILE A 224 15.71 1.70 4.29
CA ILE A 224 15.94 2.88 5.12
C ILE A 224 15.12 4.03 4.54
N ASN A 225 14.29 4.65 5.37
CA ASN A 225 13.50 5.85 5.04
C ASN A 225 14.15 7.10 5.67
N MET A 226 14.39 8.10 4.84
CA MET A 226 15.01 9.38 5.20
C MET A 226 14.08 10.55 4.90
#